data_d8c14d0bc7ce732eced1311384aa7239
#
_entry.id   d8c14d0bc7ce732eced1311384aa7239
#
_cell.length_a   1.000
_cell.length_b   1.000
_cell.length_c   1.000
_cell.angle_alpha   90.00
_cell.angle_beta   90.00
_cell.angle_gamma   90.00
#
_symmetry.space_group_name_H-M   'P 1'
#
loop_
_entity.id
_entity.type
_entity.pdbx_description
1 polymer ?
#
loop_
_entity_poly.entity_id
_entity_poly.type
_entity_poly.pdbx_seq_one_letter_code
_entity_poly.pdbx_strand_id
1 'polypeptide(L)'
;IFFNFMDNMNRYFLLFIISFFFFFFYNNNSEIEISTETQTLGLSQRSLVHDGIRRTYILYVPESYNEGAQLPLMINFHGFGLSAAVHMNEADMRPLAESENFILVYPQGAQSGDGFPHWNPDPIGGNNKSDIDDIGFVEVIIDSLEEELNIDPSRVYASGYSNGGYLIYGLACRLSNKIAAVGSVAGTMLGSTQNNCAASAPVGVINIHGTADYDVPYNGTTGLKSAADVVNFWSDLNQSEIEEISENNGFNQYDYNDLNGDTYVRHFKIINGGHTWDDNIRYGGKSSSQIIWEFVSLFNLSG
;
A
#
# COMPACT_ATOMS: atom_id res chain seq x y z
N ILE A 1 27.15 9.32 -76.60
CA ILE A 1 27.52 10.06 -75.35
C ILE A 1 26.45 9.83 -74.26
N PHE A 2 25.19 9.62 -74.65
CA PHE A 2 24.10 9.40 -73.64
C PHE A 2 24.07 7.97 -73.05
N PHE A 3 24.54 6.96 -73.72
CA PHE A 3 24.54 5.56 -73.26
C PHE A 3 25.63 5.26 -72.22
N ASN A 4 26.73 5.97 -72.18
CA ASN A 4 27.80 5.76 -71.20
C ASN A 4 27.53 6.41 -69.85
N PHE A 5 26.50 7.27 -69.72
CA PHE A 5 26.19 7.95 -68.46
C PHE A 5 25.27 7.10 -67.59
N MET A 6 24.38 6.31 -68.20
CA MET A 6 23.46 5.44 -67.49
C MET A 6 24.14 4.20 -66.88
N ASP A 7 25.16 3.64 -67.52
CA ASP A 7 25.88 2.47 -67.01
C ASP A 7 26.73 2.79 -65.74
N ASN A 8 27.27 4.01 -65.68
CA ASN A 8 28.03 4.43 -64.50
C ASN A 8 27.11 4.71 -63.26
N MET A 9 25.92 5.22 -63.48
CA MET A 9 24.97 5.52 -62.41
C MET A 9 24.45 4.24 -61.75
N ASN A 10 24.16 3.19 -62.50
CA ASN A 10 23.74 1.90 -61.98
C ASN A 10 24.84 1.17 -61.16
N ARG A 11 26.10 1.38 -61.53
CA ARG A 11 27.23 0.75 -60.82
C ARG A 11 27.50 1.39 -59.47
N TYR A 12 27.31 2.68 -59.32
CA TYR A 12 27.45 3.38 -58.03
C TYR A 12 26.23 3.15 -57.15
N PHE A 13 25.03 3.00 -57.74
CA PHE A 13 23.82 2.69 -56.99
C PHE A 13 23.87 1.27 -56.43
N LEU A 14 24.39 0.31 -57.16
CA LEU A 14 24.55 -1.09 -56.68
C LEU A 14 25.62 -1.20 -55.55
N LEU A 15 26.72 -0.45 -55.67
CA LEU A 15 27.78 -0.40 -54.66
C LEU A 15 27.30 0.28 -53.38
N PHE A 16 26.40 1.29 -53.48
CA PHE A 16 25.82 1.96 -52.31
C PHE A 16 24.81 1.07 -51.58
N ILE A 17 24.02 0.27 -52.27
CA ILE A 17 23.08 -0.68 -51.68
C ILE A 17 23.84 -1.83 -50.99
N ILE A 18 24.92 -2.36 -51.60
CA ILE A 18 25.72 -3.42 -50.97
C ILE A 18 26.49 -2.90 -49.75
N SER A 19 26.98 -1.67 -49.77
CA SER A 19 27.62 -1.03 -48.60
C SER A 19 26.62 -0.74 -47.49
N PHE A 20 25.36 -0.36 -47.83
CA PHE A 20 24.30 -0.13 -46.84
C PHE A 20 23.80 -1.42 -46.20
N PHE A 21 23.71 -2.51 -46.97
CA PHE A 21 23.35 -3.84 -46.41
C PHE A 21 24.46 -4.43 -45.55
N PHE A 22 25.74 -4.23 -45.88
CA PHE A 22 26.86 -4.69 -45.05
C PHE A 22 26.98 -3.88 -43.73
N PHE A 23 26.61 -2.60 -43.74
CA PHE A 23 26.61 -1.78 -42.52
C PHE A 23 25.45 -2.12 -41.59
N PHE A 24 24.32 -2.64 -42.11
CA PHE A 24 23.17 -3.09 -41.28
C PHE A 24 23.37 -4.47 -40.66
N PHE A 25 24.21 -5.33 -41.24
CA PHE A 25 24.49 -6.67 -40.68
C PHE A 25 25.67 -6.70 -39.70
N TYR A 26 26.44 -5.63 -39.58
CA TYR A 26 27.62 -5.60 -38.70
C TYR A 26 27.37 -4.91 -37.35
N ASN A 27 26.19 -4.36 -37.10
CA ASN A 27 25.84 -3.67 -35.85
C ASN A 27 24.70 -4.33 -35.08
N ASN A 28 24.41 -5.61 -35.30
CA ASN A 28 23.45 -6.37 -34.46
C ASN A 28 24.15 -7.38 -33.56
N ASN A 29 25.32 -7.08 -33.06
CA ASN A 29 25.70 -7.54 -31.74
C ASN A 29 25.20 -6.49 -30.75
N SER A 30 23.90 -6.45 -30.49
CA SER A 30 23.39 -6.00 -29.21
C SER A 30 23.94 -7.01 -28.18
N GLU A 31 25.09 -6.71 -27.60
CA GLU A 31 25.34 -7.15 -26.24
C GLU A 31 24.07 -6.75 -25.49
N ILE A 32 23.31 -7.72 -25.04
CA ILE A 32 22.32 -7.54 -24.00
C ILE A 32 23.20 -7.13 -22.82
N GLU A 33 23.38 -5.81 -22.62
CA GLU A 33 23.73 -5.30 -21.32
C GLU A 33 22.56 -5.73 -20.43
N ILE A 34 22.76 -6.87 -19.76
CA ILE A 34 22.02 -7.16 -18.54
C ILE A 34 22.49 -6.07 -17.60
N SER A 35 21.78 -4.92 -17.60
CA SER A 35 21.86 -4.00 -16.49
C SER A 35 21.33 -4.79 -15.31
N THR A 36 22.20 -5.37 -14.51
CA THR A 36 21.90 -5.65 -13.13
C THR A 36 21.59 -4.28 -12.54
N GLU A 37 20.30 -3.90 -12.53
CA GLU A 37 19.87 -2.78 -11.70
C GLU A 37 20.32 -3.14 -10.29
N THR A 38 21.35 -2.42 -9.85
CA THR A 38 21.82 -2.55 -8.47
C THR A 38 20.66 -2.09 -7.61
N GLN A 39 20.06 -3.03 -6.92
CA GLN A 39 18.93 -2.81 -6.04
C GLN A 39 19.24 -1.66 -5.10
N THR A 40 18.44 -0.58 -5.18
CA THR A 40 18.70 0.62 -4.42
C THR A 40 18.19 0.42 -3.00
N LEU A 41 19.12 0.16 -2.06
CA LEU A 41 18.82 0.18 -0.62
C LEU A 41 18.45 1.60 -0.18
N GLY A 42 17.71 1.71 0.93
CA GLY A 42 17.26 2.98 1.47
C GLY A 42 16.05 3.55 0.71
N LEU A 43 15.98 4.87 0.66
CA LEU A 43 14.84 5.63 0.15
C LEU A 43 14.95 5.85 -1.36
N SER A 44 13.90 5.52 -2.10
CA SER A 44 13.79 5.80 -3.54
C SER A 44 12.36 6.21 -3.92
N GLN A 45 12.23 7.05 -4.94
CA GLN A 45 10.94 7.39 -5.53
C GLN A 45 10.71 6.53 -6.77
N ARG A 46 9.57 5.88 -6.83
CA ARG A 46 9.17 4.94 -7.87
C ARG A 46 7.90 5.41 -8.58
N SER A 47 7.67 4.89 -9.77
CA SER A 47 6.42 5.11 -10.48
C SER A 47 6.07 3.91 -11.36
N LEU A 48 4.78 3.68 -11.51
CA LEU A 48 4.21 2.70 -12.43
C LEU A 48 3.02 3.31 -13.18
N VAL A 49 2.53 2.64 -14.20
CA VAL A 49 1.32 3.04 -14.91
C VAL A 49 0.21 2.04 -14.58
N HIS A 50 -0.92 2.55 -14.04
CA HIS A 50 -2.13 1.78 -13.80
C HIS A 50 -3.30 2.50 -14.47
N ASP A 51 -4.10 1.78 -15.26
CA ASP A 51 -5.21 2.30 -16.07
C ASP A 51 -4.86 3.55 -16.92
N GLY A 52 -3.64 3.57 -17.49
CA GLY A 52 -3.13 4.68 -18.29
C GLY A 52 -2.69 5.91 -17.48
N ILE A 53 -2.79 5.87 -16.15
CA ILE A 53 -2.38 6.94 -15.23
C ILE A 53 -1.03 6.61 -14.64
N ARG A 54 -0.07 7.56 -14.74
CA ARG A 54 1.21 7.43 -14.00
C ARG A 54 0.95 7.68 -12.52
N ARG A 55 1.20 6.66 -11.71
CA ARG A 55 1.10 6.72 -10.24
C ARG A 55 2.50 6.64 -9.64
N THR A 56 2.71 7.27 -8.52
CA THR A 56 4.00 7.28 -7.82
C THR A 56 3.90 6.73 -6.41
N TYR A 57 5.02 6.26 -5.89
CA TYR A 57 5.17 5.86 -4.49
C TYR A 57 6.60 6.06 -4.02
N ILE A 58 6.79 6.17 -2.72
CA ILE A 58 8.09 6.16 -2.06
C ILE A 58 8.33 4.74 -1.57
N LEU A 59 9.45 4.17 -1.96
CA LEU A 59 9.92 2.84 -1.52
C LEU A 59 11.09 3.03 -0.56
N TYR A 60 11.06 2.30 0.54
CA TYR A 60 12.18 2.17 1.47
C TYR A 60 12.55 0.70 1.63
N VAL A 61 13.78 0.37 1.28
CA VAL A 61 14.35 -0.97 1.43
C VAL A 61 15.40 -0.90 2.54
N PRO A 62 15.26 -1.67 3.65
CA PRO A 62 16.20 -1.60 4.77
C PRO A 62 17.62 -1.97 4.35
N GLU A 63 18.63 -1.40 5.03
CA GLU A 63 20.04 -1.66 4.71
C GLU A 63 20.45 -3.13 4.91
N SER A 64 19.72 -3.84 5.76
CA SER A 64 19.92 -5.28 6.02
C SER A 64 19.35 -6.19 4.93
N TYR A 65 18.59 -5.64 3.97
CA TYR A 65 17.99 -6.43 2.90
C TYR A 65 19.05 -7.21 2.12
N ASN A 66 18.76 -8.48 1.88
CA ASN A 66 19.51 -9.32 0.96
C ASN A 66 18.55 -10.28 0.25
N GLU A 67 18.88 -10.65 -0.96
CA GLU A 67 18.05 -11.53 -1.80
C GLU A 67 17.89 -12.96 -1.26
N GLY A 68 18.66 -13.34 -0.24
CA GLY A 68 18.61 -14.66 0.38
C GLY A 68 17.50 -14.83 1.44
N ALA A 69 16.86 -13.75 1.87
CA ALA A 69 15.79 -13.77 2.87
C ALA A 69 14.54 -13.04 2.38
N GLN A 70 13.37 -13.70 2.54
CA GLN A 70 12.10 -13.06 2.23
C GLN A 70 11.70 -12.10 3.35
N LEU A 71 11.39 -10.85 3.00
CA LEU A 71 10.94 -9.81 3.93
C LEU A 71 9.45 -9.51 3.82
N PRO A 72 8.79 -9.13 4.92
CA PRO A 72 7.43 -8.59 4.87
C PRO A 72 7.37 -7.29 4.07
N LEU A 73 6.18 -6.98 3.52
CA LEU A 73 5.86 -5.71 2.90
C LEU A 73 4.84 -4.95 3.75
N MET A 74 5.15 -3.69 4.11
CA MET A 74 4.22 -2.75 4.73
C MET A 74 3.91 -1.61 3.76
N ILE A 75 2.63 -1.34 3.50
CA ILE A 75 2.16 -0.24 2.66
C ILE A 75 1.39 0.74 3.53
N ASN A 76 1.83 2.01 3.62
CA ASN A 76 1.26 3.01 4.52
C ASN A 76 0.67 4.20 3.75
N PHE A 77 -0.63 4.46 3.92
CA PHE A 77 -1.44 5.37 3.11
C PHE A 77 -1.73 6.68 3.83
N HIS A 78 -1.48 7.80 3.17
CA HIS A 78 -1.75 9.16 3.66
C HIS A 78 -3.25 9.49 3.77
N GLY A 79 -3.58 10.52 4.55
CA GLY A 79 -4.92 11.09 4.64
C GLY A 79 -5.28 11.95 3.43
N PHE A 80 -6.57 12.37 3.33
CA PHE A 80 -7.06 13.27 2.29
C PHE A 80 -6.25 14.56 2.23
N GLY A 81 -5.89 15.00 1.03
CA GLY A 81 -5.15 16.24 0.78
C GLY A 81 -3.66 16.19 1.10
N LEU A 82 -3.16 15.11 1.70
CA LEU A 82 -1.74 14.96 2.03
C LEU A 82 -0.96 14.36 0.85
N SER A 83 0.37 14.43 0.94
CA SER A 83 1.26 13.69 0.06
C SER A 83 1.92 12.53 0.79
N ALA A 84 2.39 11.54 0.02
CA ALA A 84 3.19 10.43 0.53
C ALA A 84 4.39 10.91 1.36
N ALA A 85 5.08 11.97 0.91
CA ALA A 85 6.24 12.54 1.59
C ALA A 85 5.88 13.22 2.92
N VAL A 86 4.74 13.91 3.01
CA VAL A 86 4.26 14.52 4.26
C VAL A 86 3.91 13.40 5.24
N HIS A 87 3.13 12.42 4.80
CA HIS A 87 2.72 11.31 5.66
C HIS A 87 3.90 10.47 6.14
N MET A 88 4.90 10.23 5.28
CA MET A 88 6.13 9.55 5.69
C MET A 88 6.86 10.27 6.83
N ASN A 89 6.76 11.60 6.94
CA ASN A 89 7.36 12.35 8.04
C ASN A 89 6.51 12.34 9.32
N GLU A 90 5.18 12.25 9.20
CA GLU A 90 4.25 12.21 10.34
C GLU A 90 4.15 10.80 10.95
N ALA A 91 4.15 9.80 10.09
CA ALA A 91 4.10 8.37 10.40
C ALA A 91 5.37 7.68 9.90
N ASP A 92 6.53 8.07 10.44
CA ASP A 92 7.84 7.57 9.99
C ASP A 92 8.12 6.15 10.48
N MET A 93 7.77 5.18 9.64
CA MET A 93 8.03 3.76 9.92
C MET A 93 9.43 3.29 9.46
N ARG A 94 10.28 4.15 8.89
CA ARG A 94 11.61 3.74 8.40
C ARG A 94 12.55 3.21 9.49
N PRO A 95 12.64 3.85 10.69
CA PRO A 95 13.42 3.28 11.78
C PRO A 95 12.91 1.90 12.23
N LEU A 96 11.58 1.70 12.14
CA LEU A 96 10.95 0.42 12.45
C LEU A 96 11.23 -0.62 11.36
N ALA A 97 11.21 -0.20 10.08
CA ALA A 97 11.57 -1.05 8.95
C ALA A 97 13.03 -1.56 9.06
N GLU A 98 13.96 -0.73 9.54
CA GLU A 98 15.34 -1.15 9.81
C GLU A 98 15.43 -2.16 10.96
N SER A 99 14.75 -1.91 12.09
CA SER A 99 14.85 -2.77 13.27
C SER A 99 14.13 -4.11 13.10
N GLU A 100 13.02 -4.12 12.35
CA GLU A 100 12.12 -5.27 12.19
C GLU A 100 12.28 -5.97 10.83
N ASN A 101 13.14 -5.45 9.95
CA ASN A 101 13.44 -5.99 8.64
C ASN A 101 12.20 -6.18 7.75
N PHE A 102 11.54 -5.10 7.36
CA PHE A 102 10.47 -5.11 6.37
C PHE A 102 10.65 -4.04 5.29
N ILE A 103 10.14 -4.32 4.09
CA ILE A 103 10.08 -3.37 2.99
C ILE A 103 8.89 -2.44 3.23
N LEU A 104 9.10 -1.12 3.05
CA LEU A 104 8.10 -0.12 3.36
C LEU A 104 7.76 0.73 2.14
N VAL A 105 6.47 0.96 1.91
CA VAL A 105 5.94 1.73 0.78
C VAL A 105 5.00 2.81 1.28
N TYR A 106 5.17 4.04 0.76
CA TYR A 106 4.21 5.15 0.92
C TYR A 106 3.69 5.54 -0.47
N PRO A 107 2.52 5.03 -0.88
CA PRO A 107 1.94 5.39 -2.16
C PRO A 107 1.40 6.82 -2.17
N GLN A 108 1.34 7.43 -3.38
CA GLN A 108 0.73 8.73 -3.59
C GLN A 108 -0.67 8.58 -4.16
N GLY A 109 -1.66 9.10 -3.45
CA GLY A 109 -3.04 9.20 -3.90
C GLY A 109 -3.17 10.04 -5.17
N ALA A 110 -4.07 9.65 -6.04
CA ALA A 110 -4.39 10.45 -7.21
C ALA A 110 -5.20 11.71 -6.82
N GLN A 111 -5.13 12.74 -7.66
CA GLN A 111 -5.92 13.95 -7.45
C GLN A 111 -7.35 13.75 -7.93
N SER A 112 -8.33 14.11 -7.10
CA SER A 112 -9.72 14.25 -7.51
C SER A 112 -9.93 15.51 -8.38
N GLY A 113 -11.14 15.68 -8.89
CA GLY A 113 -11.49 16.84 -9.70
C GLY A 113 -11.36 18.19 -8.97
N ASP A 114 -11.29 18.20 -7.64
CA ASP A 114 -11.01 19.36 -6.79
C ASP A 114 -9.49 19.60 -6.57
N GLY A 115 -8.63 18.74 -7.14
CA GLY A 115 -7.18 18.89 -7.10
C GLY A 115 -6.50 18.35 -5.84
N PHE A 116 -7.25 17.74 -4.91
CA PHE A 116 -6.68 17.15 -3.70
C PHE A 116 -6.35 15.67 -3.85
N PRO A 117 -5.16 15.20 -3.42
CA PRO A 117 -4.84 13.79 -3.36
C PRO A 117 -5.81 13.05 -2.42
N HIS A 118 -6.27 11.86 -2.84
CA HIS A 118 -7.22 11.08 -2.07
C HIS A 118 -7.14 9.59 -2.44
N TRP A 119 -7.93 8.78 -1.73
CA TRP A 119 -8.09 7.35 -1.93
C TRP A 119 -9.56 6.97 -2.07
N ASN A 120 -9.83 6.05 -2.98
CA ASN A 120 -11.15 5.46 -3.21
C ASN A 120 -11.18 4.04 -2.61
N PRO A 121 -11.95 3.81 -1.53
CA PRO A 121 -12.01 2.50 -0.86
C PRO A 121 -12.92 1.50 -1.55
N ASP A 122 -13.79 1.95 -2.47
CA ASP A 122 -14.69 1.09 -3.23
C ASP A 122 -14.18 0.89 -4.66
N PRO A 123 -14.58 -0.17 -5.36
CA PRO A 123 -14.32 -0.34 -6.78
C PRO A 123 -14.89 0.82 -7.62
N ILE A 124 -14.41 0.97 -8.85
CA ILE A 124 -14.95 1.94 -9.81
C ILE A 124 -16.48 1.82 -9.90
N GLY A 125 -17.17 2.96 -9.87
CA GLY A 125 -18.63 3.03 -9.83
C GLY A 125 -19.26 2.85 -8.45
N GLY A 126 -18.44 2.64 -7.39
CA GLY A 126 -18.87 2.66 -5.99
C GLY A 126 -19.07 4.07 -5.44
N ASN A 127 -19.19 4.19 -4.12
CA ASN A 127 -19.36 5.49 -3.45
C ASN A 127 -18.02 6.19 -3.22
N ASN A 128 -17.32 6.48 -4.31
CA ASN A 128 -16.00 7.09 -4.35
C ASN A 128 -16.07 8.59 -4.68
N LYS A 129 -14.99 9.34 -4.42
CA LYS A 129 -14.82 10.73 -4.85
C LYS A 129 -14.48 10.84 -6.34
N SER A 130 -13.92 9.80 -6.92
CA SER A 130 -13.55 9.71 -8.35
C SER A 130 -13.60 8.28 -8.84
N ASP A 131 -13.55 8.09 -10.16
CA ASP A 131 -13.52 6.78 -10.82
C ASP A 131 -12.09 6.25 -11.01
N ILE A 132 -11.17 6.59 -10.11
CA ILE A 132 -9.79 6.08 -10.13
C ILE A 132 -9.73 4.78 -9.33
N ASP A 133 -9.15 3.74 -9.93
CA ASP A 133 -8.96 2.43 -9.29
C ASP A 133 -7.72 2.44 -8.39
N ASP A 134 -7.93 2.77 -7.10
CA ASP A 134 -6.85 2.72 -6.12
C ASP A 134 -6.60 1.31 -5.58
N ILE A 135 -7.61 0.43 -5.59
CA ILE A 135 -7.46 -0.97 -5.16
C ILE A 135 -6.55 -1.71 -6.15
N GLY A 136 -6.83 -1.64 -7.45
CA GLY A 136 -5.97 -2.25 -8.47
C GLY A 136 -4.58 -1.62 -8.52
N PHE A 137 -4.44 -0.31 -8.27
CA PHE A 137 -3.13 0.31 -8.14
C PHE A 137 -2.28 -0.32 -7.03
N VAL A 138 -2.87 -0.59 -5.86
CA VAL A 138 -2.17 -1.26 -4.75
C VAL A 138 -1.82 -2.69 -5.11
N GLU A 139 -2.72 -3.42 -5.78
CA GLU A 139 -2.44 -4.77 -6.25
C GLU A 139 -1.23 -4.79 -7.19
N VAL A 140 -1.16 -3.87 -8.16
CA VAL A 140 -0.01 -3.76 -9.08
C VAL A 140 1.28 -3.37 -8.34
N ILE A 141 1.23 -2.54 -7.28
CA ILE A 141 2.42 -2.27 -6.45
C ILE A 141 2.91 -3.57 -5.81
N ILE A 142 2.04 -4.36 -5.20
CA ILE A 142 2.40 -5.64 -4.55
C ILE A 142 3.05 -6.56 -5.58
N ASP A 143 2.39 -6.81 -6.71
CA ASP A 143 2.86 -7.73 -7.74
C ASP A 143 4.22 -7.29 -8.32
N SER A 144 4.38 -5.98 -8.61
CA SER A 144 5.63 -5.43 -9.13
C SER A 144 6.79 -5.54 -8.13
N LEU A 145 6.52 -5.37 -6.83
CA LEU A 145 7.56 -5.48 -5.81
C LEU A 145 7.88 -6.95 -5.46
N GLU A 146 6.94 -7.86 -5.59
CA GLU A 146 7.19 -9.31 -5.49
C GLU A 146 8.09 -9.81 -6.64
N GLU A 147 7.98 -9.21 -7.84
CA GLU A 147 8.86 -9.53 -8.97
C GLU A 147 10.25 -8.93 -8.82
N GLU A 148 10.38 -7.72 -8.21
CA GLU A 148 11.65 -6.98 -8.08
C GLU A 148 12.42 -7.37 -6.82
N LEU A 149 11.72 -7.59 -5.71
CA LEU A 149 12.29 -7.80 -4.37
C LEU A 149 11.89 -9.17 -3.83
N ASN A 150 12.73 -9.76 -2.99
CA ASN A 150 12.39 -11.02 -2.32
C ASN A 150 11.41 -10.79 -1.16
N ILE A 151 10.15 -10.46 -1.49
CA ILE A 151 9.06 -10.27 -0.55
C ILE A 151 8.48 -11.63 -0.15
N ASP A 152 8.06 -11.76 1.10
CA ASP A 152 7.23 -12.86 1.56
C ASP A 152 5.75 -12.58 1.20
N PRO A 153 5.18 -13.26 0.20
CA PRO A 153 3.82 -12.98 -0.25
C PRO A 153 2.76 -13.31 0.80
N SER A 154 3.11 -14.08 1.83
CA SER A 154 2.21 -14.35 2.95
C SER A 154 2.19 -13.23 3.99
N ARG A 155 3.16 -12.30 3.96
CA ARG A 155 3.34 -11.22 4.94
C ARG A 155 3.28 -9.84 4.30
N VAL A 156 2.16 -9.54 3.65
CA VAL A 156 1.85 -8.22 3.10
C VAL A 156 0.83 -7.54 3.99
N TYR A 157 1.13 -6.32 4.42
CA TYR A 157 0.33 -5.55 5.36
C TYR A 157 0.04 -4.16 4.82
N ALA A 158 -1.09 -3.58 5.25
CA ALA A 158 -1.46 -2.22 4.90
C ALA A 158 -1.83 -1.41 6.15
N SER A 159 -1.42 -0.15 6.20
CA SER A 159 -1.86 0.80 7.22
C SER A 159 -2.26 2.12 6.60
N GLY A 160 -3.11 2.90 7.25
CA GLY A 160 -3.55 4.17 6.67
C GLY A 160 -4.14 5.14 7.68
N TYR A 161 -3.97 6.42 7.39
CA TYR A 161 -4.47 7.54 8.16
C TYR A 161 -5.73 8.13 7.53
N SER A 162 -6.78 8.39 8.33
CA SER A 162 -7.97 9.11 7.86
C SER A 162 -8.57 8.47 6.59
N ASN A 163 -8.57 9.15 5.46
CA ASN A 163 -8.99 8.62 4.16
C ASN A 163 -8.13 7.41 3.70
N GLY A 164 -6.82 7.37 4.01
CA GLY A 164 -6.00 6.17 3.85
C GLY A 164 -6.49 5.00 4.72
N GLY A 165 -6.99 5.31 5.92
CA GLY A 165 -7.66 4.34 6.79
C GLY A 165 -8.97 3.81 6.21
N TYR A 166 -9.69 4.60 5.36
CA TYR A 166 -10.84 4.09 4.62
C TYR A 166 -10.39 3.09 3.54
N LEU A 167 -9.32 3.43 2.81
CA LEU A 167 -8.78 2.57 1.76
C LEU A 167 -8.38 1.20 2.29
N ILE A 168 -7.68 1.13 3.42
CA ILE A 168 -7.18 -0.18 3.93
C ILE A 168 -8.32 -1.15 4.24
N TYR A 169 -9.48 -0.67 4.64
CA TYR A 169 -10.65 -1.54 4.80
C TYR A 169 -11.20 -2.02 3.44
N GLY A 170 -11.15 -1.17 2.40
CA GLY A 170 -11.44 -1.58 1.03
C GLY A 170 -10.48 -2.65 0.53
N LEU A 171 -9.18 -2.48 0.82
CA LEU A 171 -8.14 -3.47 0.49
C LEU A 171 -8.38 -4.79 1.22
N ALA A 172 -8.65 -4.76 2.53
CA ALA A 172 -8.97 -5.96 3.32
C ALA A 172 -10.20 -6.69 2.78
N CYS A 173 -11.21 -5.95 2.28
CA CYS A 173 -12.40 -6.52 1.67
C CYS A 173 -12.18 -7.14 0.29
N ARG A 174 -11.16 -6.71 -0.48
CA ARG A 174 -10.96 -7.08 -1.89
C ARG A 174 -9.70 -7.87 -2.16
N LEU A 175 -8.66 -7.65 -1.36
CA LEU A 175 -7.34 -8.25 -1.50
C LEU A 175 -6.97 -9.12 -0.28
N SER A 176 -7.96 -9.73 0.38
CA SER A 176 -7.74 -10.64 1.52
C SER A 176 -6.93 -11.90 1.17
N ASN A 177 -6.75 -12.18 -0.12
CA ASN A 177 -5.86 -13.22 -0.63
C ASN A 177 -4.41 -12.75 -0.81
N LYS A 178 -4.13 -11.45 -0.66
CA LYS A 178 -2.80 -10.85 -0.78
C LYS A 178 -2.37 -10.10 0.49
N ILE A 179 -3.31 -9.55 1.27
CA ILE A 179 -3.06 -8.73 2.46
C ILE A 179 -3.49 -9.51 3.70
N ALA A 180 -2.55 -9.84 4.57
CA ALA A 180 -2.77 -10.64 5.77
C ALA A 180 -3.37 -9.83 6.93
N ALA A 181 -3.01 -8.55 7.07
CA ALA A 181 -3.54 -7.69 8.12
C ALA A 181 -3.49 -6.20 7.75
N VAL A 182 -4.37 -5.41 8.38
CA VAL A 182 -4.49 -3.97 8.15
C VAL A 182 -4.57 -3.17 9.45
N GLY A 183 -4.05 -1.92 9.41
CA GLY A 183 -4.07 -1.00 10.55
C GLY A 183 -4.61 0.38 10.19
N SER A 184 -5.70 0.83 10.81
CA SER A 184 -6.32 2.13 10.60
C SER A 184 -6.04 3.08 11.76
N VAL A 185 -5.60 4.30 11.45
CA VAL A 185 -5.50 5.39 12.43
C VAL A 185 -6.45 6.51 12.04
N ALA A 186 -7.36 6.87 12.95
CA ALA A 186 -8.39 7.90 12.75
C ALA A 186 -9.20 7.69 11.45
N GLY A 187 -9.37 6.45 11.01
CA GLY A 187 -10.12 6.06 9.82
C GLY A 187 -11.30 5.17 10.16
N THR A 188 -12.25 5.05 9.24
CA THR A 188 -13.45 4.23 9.38
C THR A 188 -13.83 3.57 8.06
N MET A 189 -14.88 2.75 8.06
CA MET A 189 -15.46 2.18 6.84
C MET A 189 -16.59 3.07 6.31
N LEU A 190 -16.69 3.19 4.98
CA LEU A 190 -17.93 3.63 4.35
C LEU A 190 -18.98 2.53 4.49
N GLY A 191 -20.26 2.94 4.58
CA GLY A 191 -21.35 1.98 4.57
C GLY A 191 -21.39 1.12 3.30
N SER A 192 -21.02 1.69 2.15
CA SER A 192 -20.88 0.97 0.87
C SER A 192 -19.76 -0.07 0.89
N THR A 193 -18.60 0.27 1.45
CA THR A 193 -17.46 -0.65 1.57
C THR A 193 -17.83 -1.85 2.44
N GLN A 194 -18.49 -1.61 3.57
CA GLN A 194 -18.96 -2.69 4.46
C GLN A 194 -20.00 -3.59 3.77
N ASN A 195 -21.01 -2.98 3.13
CA ASN A 195 -22.10 -3.73 2.51
C ASN A 195 -21.65 -4.59 1.31
N ASN A 196 -20.57 -4.18 0.65
CA ASN A 196 -20.02 -4.85 -0.52
C ASN A 196 -18.70 -5.58 -0.22
N CYS A 197 -18.36 -5.79 1.03
CA CYS A 197 -17.15 -6.50 1.43
C CYS A 197 -17.20 -7.95 0.94
N ALA A 198 -16.13 -8.40 0.29
CA ALA A 198 -16.02 -9.73 -0.29
C ALA A 198 -14.71 -10.42 0.13
N ALA A 199 -14.29 -10.21 1.39
CA ALA A 199 -13.12 -10.88 1.93
C ALA A 199 -13.29 -12.41 1.84
N SER A 200 -12.31 -13.07 1.22
CA SER A 200 -12.31 -14.52 0.98
C SER A 200 -11.55 -15.29 2.05
N ALA A 201 -10.82 -14.58 2.92
CA ALA A 201 -10.04 -15.13 4.03
C ALA A 201 -10.13 -14.18 5.24
N PRO A 202 -9.92 -14.66 6.47
CA PRO A 202 -9.76 -13.81 7.64
C PRO A 202 -8.60 -12.81 7.43
N VAL A 203 -8.80 -11.56 7.90
CA VAL A 203 -7.78 -10.50 7.85
C VAL A 203 -7.62 -9.92 9.24
N GLY A 204 -6.37 -9.83 9.74
CA GLY A 204 -6.09 -9.15 11.01
C GLY A 204 -6.42 -7.66 10.90
N VAL A 205 -7.15 -7.10 11.87
CA VAL A 205 -7.57 -5.69 11.83
C VAL A 205 -7.23 -4.98 13.13
N ILE A 206 -6.44 -3.91 13.06
CA ILE A 206 -6.26 -2.98 14.17
C ILE A 206 -6.83 -1.62 13.83
N ASN A 207 -7.63 -1.05 14.75
CA ASN A 207 -8.20 0.28 14.67
C ASN A 207 -7.71 1.13 15.86
N ILE A 208 -7.09 2.28 15.57
CA ILE A 208 -6.67 3.27 16.56
C ILE A 208 -7.48 4.54 16.31
N HIS A 209 -8.36 4.94 17.27
CA HIS A 209 -9.29 6.04 17.00
C HIS A 209 -9.52 6.90 18.26
N GLY A 210 -9.47 8.22 18.07
CA GLY A 210 -9.72 9.21 19.12
C GLY A 210 -11.22 9.45 19.38
N THR A 211 -11.64 9.48 20.65
CA THR A 211 -13.06 9.73 20.99
C THR A 211 -13.51 11.17 20.78
N ALA A 212 -12.58 12.12 20.63
CA ALA A 212 -12.84 13.52 20.32
C ALA A 212 -12.40 13.87 18.88
N ASP A 213 -12.38 12.89 17.99
CA ASP A 213 -12.14 13.11 16.56
C ASP A 213 -13.35 13.80 15.93
N TYR A 214 -13.15 15.03 15.43
CA TYR A 214 -14.19 15.85 14.80
C TYR A 214 -14.24 15.72 13.27
N ASP A 215 -13.16 15.26 12.64
CA ASP A 215 -13.07 15.08 11.19
C ASP A 215 -13.66 13.74 10.76
N VAL A 216 -13.31 12.67 11.50
CA VAL A 216 -13.89 11.32 11.36
C VAL A 216 -14.49 10.93 12.70
N PRO A 217 -15.76 11.30 12.98
CA PRO A 217 -16.36 11.10 14.30
C PRO A 217 -16.34 9.64 14.76
N TYR A 218 -15.82 9.41 15.96
CA TYR A 218 -15.73 8.09 16.60
C TYR A 218 -17.06 7.32 16.60
N ASN A 219 -18.16 8.04 16.79
CA ASN A 219 -19.51 7.47 16.81
C ASN A 219 -20.14 7.36 15.41
N GLY A 220 -19.37 7.64 14.34
CA GLY A 220 -19.85 7.61 12.97
C GLY A 220 -20.76 8.79 12.59
N THR A 221 -21.20 8.76 11.35
CA THR A 221 -22.19 9.73 10.78
C THR A 221 -23.04 9.02 9.72
N THR A 222 -23.91 9.77 9.05
CA THR A 222 -24.59 9.22 7.87
C THR A 222 -23.58 8.87 6.78
N GLY A 223 -23.42 7.58 6.49
CA GLY A 223 -22.48 7.04 5.49
C GLY A 223 -21.11 6.64 6.02
N LEU A 224 -20.71 7.10 7.22
CA LEU A 224 -19.50 6.66 7.91
C LEU A 224 -19.87 5.77 9.10
N LYS A 225 -19.27 4.60 9.18
CA LYS A 225 -19.47 3.68 10.29
C LYS A 225 -18.81 4.20 11.57
N SER A 226 -19.39 3.91 12.73
CA SER A 226 -18.72 4.16 14.01
C SER A 226 -17.52 3.22 14.19
N ALA A 227 -16.58 3.57 15.07
CA ALA A 227 -15.49 2.68 15.43
C ALA A 227 -16.03 1.31 15.94
N ALA A 228 -17.10 1.32 16.73
CA ALA A 228 -17.74 0.11 17.19
C ALA A 228 -18.34 -0.73 16.05
N ASP A 229 -19.01 -0.11 15.06
CA ASP A 229 -19.55 -0.82 13.89
C ASP A 229 -18.43 -1.51 13.09
N VAL A 230 -17.28 -0.81 12.90
CA VAL A 230 -16.13 -1.35 12.20
C VAL A 230 -15.55 -2.56 12.94
N VAL A 231 -15.33 -2.42 14.24
CA VAL A 231 -14.78 -3.49 15.08
C VAL A 231 -15.72 -4.70 15.08
N ASN A 232 -17.01 -4.51 15.32
CA ASN A 232 -17.99 -5.58 15.32
C ASN A 232 -18.05 -6.29 13.96
N PHE A 233 -18.06 -5.54 12.87
CA PHE A 233 -18.07 -6.12 11.52
C PHE A 233 -16.88 -7.06 11.28
N TRP A 234 -15.67 -6.63 11.64
CA TRP A 234 -14.47 -7.46 11.43
C TRP A 234 -14.37 -8.60 12.45
N SER A 235 -14.86 -8.40 13.68
CA SER A 235 -14.96 -9.49 14.67
C SER A 235 -15.90 -10.59 14.19
N ASP A 236 -17.09 -10.22 13.72
CA ASP A 236 -18.07 -11.18 13.16
C ASP A 236 -17.48 -11.94 11.96
N LEU A 237 -16.82 -11.21 11.02
CA LEU A 237 -16.23 -11.80 9.83
C LEU A 237 -15.09 -12.77 10.16
N ASN A 238 -14.25 -12.42 11.15
CA ASN A 238 -13.13 -13.23 11.61
C ASN A 238 -13.51 -14.26 12.69
N GLN A 239 -14.79 -14.35 13.07
CA GLN A 239 -15.28 -15.25 14.13
C GLN A 239 -14.56 -15.04 15.47
N SER A 240 -14.26 -13.78 15.80
CA SER A 240 -13.54 -13.34 16.99
C SER A 240 -14.53 -12.73 17.98
N GLU A 241 -15.15 -13.57 18.83
CA GLU A 241 -16.26 -13.16 19.70
C GLU A 241 -15.82 -12.84 21.14
N ILE A 242 -14.62 -13.29 21.54
CA ILE A 242 -14.14 -13.16 22.92
C ILE A 242 -13.41 -11.83 23.07
N GLU A 243 -14.02 -10.89 23.80
CA GLU A 243 -13.47 -9.58 24.08
C GLU A 243 -12.64 -9.59 25.38
N GLU A 244 -11.41 -9.08 25.29
CA GLU A 244 -10.57 -8.77 26.44
C GLU A 244 -10.32 -7.26 26.49
N ILE A 245 -10.47 -6.64 27.68
CA ILE A 245 -10.34 -5.19 27.84
C ILE A 245 -9.17 -4.89 28.77
N SER A 246 -8.25 -4.05 28.29
CA SER A 246 -7.18 -3.44 29.08
C SER A 246 -7.40 -1.94 29.20
N GLU A 247 -7.77 -1.47 30.38
CA GLU A 247 -7.94 -0.04 30.65
C GLU A 247 -6.62 0.60 31.07
N ASN A 248 -6.26 1.67 30.40
CA ASN A 248 -5.02 2.41 30.63
C ASN A 248 -5.28 3.90 30.79
N ASN A 249 -4.29 4.64 31.29
CA ASN A 249 -4.40 6.09 31.34
C ASN A 249 -4.36 6.69 29.93
N GLY A 250 -5.48 7.27 29.49
CA GLY A 250 -5.62 7.94 28.21
C GLY A 250 -6.03 7.05 27.03
N PHE A 251 -6.09 5.73 27.20
CA PHE A 251 -6.61 4.82 26.17
C PHE A 251 -7.11 3.51 26.76
N ASN A 252 -8.03 2.87 26.05
CA ASN A 252 -8.43 1.49 26.31
C ASN A 252 -8.09 0.62 25.12
N GLN A 253 -7.58 -0.58 25.35
CA GLN A 253 -7.36 -1.61 24.35
C GLN A 253 -8.43 -2.69 24.48
N TYR A 254 -9.03 -3.05 23.35
CA TYR A 254 -10.00 -4.13 23.22
C TYR A 254 -9.45 -5.14 22.24
N ASP A 255 -9.29 -6.38 22.68
CA ASP A 255 -8.83 -7.50 21.88
C ASP A 255 -9.98 -8.48 21.67
N TYR A 256 -10.27 -8.80 20.43
CA TYR A 256 -11.30 -9.76 20.04
C TYR A 256 -10.61 -11.01 19.53
N ASN A 257 -10.78 -12.07 20.29
CA ASN A 257 -10.06 -13.33 20.12
C ASN A 257 -10.99 -14.40 19.53
N ASP A 258 -10.42 -15.31 18.74
CA ASP A 258 -11.10 -16.53 18.34
C ASP A 258 -11.13 -17.57 19.47
N LEU A 259 -11.71 -18.75 19.21
CA LEU A 259 -11.82 -19.83 20.19
C LEU A 259 -10.46 -20.45 20.57
N ASN A 260 -9.39 -20.20 19.81
CA ASN A 260 -8.03 -20.64 20.09
C ASN A 260 -7.27 -19.63 20.94
N GLY A 261 -7.80 -18.43 21.13
CA GLY A 261 -7.18 -17.31 21.83
C GLY A 261 -6.34 -16.41 20.91
N ASP A 262 -6.42 -16.57 19.59
CA ASP A 262 -5.74 -15.72 18.62
C ASP A 262 -6.51 -14.40 18.41
N THR A 263 -5.88 -13.25 18.63
CA THR A 263 -6.49 -11.94 18.47
C THR A 263 -6.54 -11.54 17.00
N TYR A 264 -7.72 -11.53 16.39
CA TYR A 264 -7.92 -11.10 14.99
C TYR A 264 -8.33 -9.64 14.85
N VAL A 265 -8.97 -9.05 15.88
CA VAL A 265 -9.33 -7.62 15.84
C VAL A 265 -8.86 -6.96 17.12
N ARG A 266 -8.21 -5.80 16.96
CA ARG A 266 -7.75 -4.97 18.08
C ARG A 266 -8.24 -3.54 17.92
N HIS A 267 -8.78 -2.97 18.99
CA HIS A 267 -9.20 -1.57 19.00
C HIS A 267 -8.51 -0.80 20.12
N PHE A 268 -7.79 0.27 19.73
CA PHE A 268 -7.28 1.28 20.64
C PHE A 268 -8.24 2.48 20.64
N LYS A 269 -9.03 2.60 21.69
CA LYS A 269 -9.90 3.75 21.94
C LYS A 269 -9.12 4.82 22.69
N ILE A 270 -8.72 5.88 21.99
CA ILE A 270 -7.93 6.96 22.60
C ILE A 270 -8.88 7.96 23.24
N ILE A 271 -8.88 8.04 24.57
CA ILE A 271 -9.77 8.89 25.35
C ILE A 271 -9.41 10.38 25.12
N ASN A 272 -10.38 11.16 24.65
CA ASN A 272 -10.22 12.56 24.25
C ASN A 272 -9.17 12.78 23.14
N GLY A 273 -8.73 11.73 22.46
CA GLY A 273 -7.86 11.84 21.27
C GLY A 273 -8.60 12.48 20.10
N GLY A 274 -7.91 13.32 19.34
CA GLY A 274 -8.40 13.98 18.15
C GLY A 274 -8.06 13.20 16.86
N HIS A 275 -8.16 13.90 15.73
CA HIS A 275 -7.86 13.39 14.39
C HIS A 275 -6.35 13.49 14.11
N THR A 276 -5.57 12.48 14.51
CA THR A 276 -4.12 12.54 14.35
C THR A 276 -3.48 11.15 14.23
N TRP A 277 -2.43 11.08 13.41
CA TRP A 277 -1.37 10.09 13.48
C TRP A 277 -0.08 10.85 13.72
N ASP A 278 0.38 10.85 14.96
CA ASP A 278 1.64 11.49 15.36
C ASP A 278 2.45 10.50 16.19
N ASP A 279 3.53 10.01 15.60
CA ASP A 279 4.42 9.05 16.24
C ASP A 279 5.23 9.61 17.40
N ASN A 280 5.12 10.91 17.70
CA ASN A 280 5.63 11.48 18.95
C ASN A 280 4.69 11.23 20.15
N ILE A 281 3.40 10.96 19.88
CA ILE A 281 2.45 10.56 20.93
C ILE A 281 2.67 9.08 21.25
N ARG A 282 2.62 8.74 22.53
CA ARG A 282 2.84 7.38 23.03
C ARG A 282 1.64 6.85 23.80
N TYR A 283 1.26 5.64 23.47
CA TYR A 283 0.22 4.85 24.15
C TYR A 283 0.90 3.64 24.80
N GLY A 284 0.98 3.62 26.13
CA GLY A 284 1.74 2.58 26.83
C GLY A 284 3.25 2.56 26.48
N GLY A 285 3.82 3.71 26.11
CA GLY A 285 5.24 3.84 25.71
C GLY A 285 5.51 3.61 24.23
N LYS A 286 4.51 3.22 23.43
CA LYS A 286 4.64 2.89 22.00
C LYS A 286 3.94 3.92 21.11
N SER A 287 4.49 4.19 19.93
CA SER A 287 3.82 4.98 18.89
C SER A 287 2.73 4.18 18.17
N SER A 288 1.85 4.87 17.46
CA SER A 288 0.84 4.21 16.61
C SER A 288 1.48 3.28 15.59
N SER A 289 2.58 3.67 14.96
CA SER A 289 3.34 2.83 14.02
C SER A 289 3.86 1.54 14.67
N GLN A 290 4.42 1.64 15.89
CA GLN A 290 4.87 0.46 16.64
C GLN A 290 3.73 -0.46 17.02
N ILE A 291 2.61 0.10 17.50
CA ILE A 291 1.41 -0.66 17.88
C ILE A 291 0.83 -1.41 16.66
N ILE A 292 0.77 -0.74 15.50
CA ILE A 292 0.31 -1.36 14.25
C ILE A 292 1.23 -2.50 13.85
N TRP A 293 2.55 -2.25 13.79
CA TRP A 293 3.50 -3.29 13.38
C TRP A 293 3.46 -4.52 14.29
N GLU A 294 3.49 -4.32 15.59
CA GLU A 294 3.40 -5.41 16.58
C GLU A 294 2.13 -6.27 16.42
N PHE A 295 1.05 -5.67 15.95
CA PHE A 295 -0.18 -6.40 15.68
C PHE A 295 -0.14 -7.09 14.31
N VAL A 296 0.10 -6.34 13.22
CA VAL A 296 -0.01 -6.90 11.87
C VAL A 296 1.03 -7.98 11.59
N SER A 297 2.22 -7.88 12.22
CA SER A 297 3.30 -8.87 12.05
C SER A 297 2.99 -10.26 12.66
N LEU A 298 1.89 -10.39 13.42
CA LEU A 298 1.40 -11.68 13.92
C LEU A 298 0.72 -12.51 12.83
N PHE A 299 0.35 -11.90 11.70
CA PHE A 299 -0.46 -12.54 10.67
C PHE A 299 0.35 -12.93 9.45
N ASN A 300 -0.06 -14.05 8.87
CA ASN A 300 0.36 -14.53 7.57
C ASN A 300 -0.84 -15.14 6.86
N LEU A 301 -0.87 -15.03 5.55
CA LEU A 301 -1.83 -15.75 4.73
C LEU A 301 -1.54 -17.23 4.87
N SER A 302 -2.56 -18.01 5.26
CA SER A 302 -2.48 -19.46 5.20
C SER A 302 -2.44 -19.88 3.73
N GLY A 303 -1.37 -20.56 3.32
CA GLY A 303 -1.23 -21.13 1.98
C GLY A 303 -2.24 -22.26 1.70
#